data_b26f2a34dcf55c979c5b5eff726d29de
#
_entry.id   b26f2a34dcf55c979c5b5eff726d29de
#
_cell.length_a   1.000
_cell.length_b   1.000
_cell.length_c   1.000
_cell.angle_alpha   90.00
_cell.angle_beta   90.00
_cell.angle_gamma   90.00
#
_symmetry.space_group_name_H-M   'P 1'
#
loop_
_entity.id
_entity.type
_entity.pdbx_description
1 polymer ?
#
loop_
_entity_poly.entity_id
_entity_poly.type
_entity_poly.pdbx_seq_one_letter_code
_entity_poly.pdbx_strand_id
1 'polypeptide(L)'
;MAVAAAIGAIKVSGARYDVSFTTSGYTPSLAGKHVHFYFNTASTAGGGLEYAGTSPFTGVGPADRPQGAQQMCIVVANADHSVIAGSGNCVNLPVY
;
A
#
# COMPACT_ATOMS: atom_id res chain seq x y z
N MET A 1 12.30 15.18 -9.68
CA MET A 1 11.46 14.03 -10.07
C MET A 1 10.48 13.74 -8.94
N ALA A 2 9.21 13.62 -9.28
CA ALA A 2 8.19 13.31 -8.25
C ALA A 2 8.32 11.86 -7.79
N VAL A 3 8.13 11.64 -6.49
CA VAL A 3 8.01 10.29 -5.97
C VAL A 3 6.60 9.75 -6.23
N ALA A 4 6.50 8.47 -6.51
CA ALA A 4 5.20 7.84 -6.77
C ALA A 4 5.25 6.35 -6.47
N ALA A 5 4.08 5.81 -6.13
CA ALA A 5 3.86 4.38 -6.00
C ALA A 5 2.48 4.06 -6.55
N ALA A 6 2.32 2.89 -7.14
CA ALA A 6 1.03 2.49 -7.71
C ALA A 6 0.83 1.00 -7.57
N ILE A 7 -0.36 0.61 -7.07
CA ILE A 7 -0.79 -0.77 -7.10
C ILE A 7 -1.25 -1.08 -8.52
N GLY A 8 -0.73 -2.16 -9.09
CA GLY A 8 -1.15 -2.63 -10.41
C GLY A 8 -2.25 -3.67 -10.35
N ALA A 9 -2.12 -4.64 -9.44
CA ALA A 9 -3.10 -5.72 -9.31
C ALA A 9 -3.11 -6.26 -7.89
N ILE A 10 -4.27 -6.76 -7.47
CA ILE A 10 -4.42 -7.47 -6.20
C ILE A 10 -5.07 -8.81 -6.48
N LYS A 11 -4.44 -9.89 -5.99
CA LYS A 11 -4.97 -11.25 -6.13
C LYS A 11 -5.04 -11.90 -4.76
N VAL A 12 -5.97 -12.82 -4.58
CA VAL A 12 -6.00 -13.68 -3.40
C VAL A 12 -5.09 -14.86 -3.65
N SER A 13 -4.16 -15.10 -2.73
CA SER A 13 -3.23 -16.24 -2.78
C SER A 13 -3.24 -16.92 -1.42
N GLY A 14 -3.98 -18.02 -1.31
CA GLY A 14 -4.18 -18.70 -0.03
C GLY A 14 -4.88 -17.76 0.95
N ALA A 15 -4.29 -17.56 2.12
CA ALA A 15 -4.82 -16.68 3.17
C ALA A 15 -4.35 -15.23 3.03
N ARG A 16 -3.66 -14.88 1.94
CA ARG A 16 -3.07 -13.55 1.75
C ARG A 16 -3.52 -12.91 0.45
N TYR A 17 -3.35 -11.59 0.39
CA TYR A 17 -3.38 -10.86 -0.86
C TYR A 17 -1.96 -10.80 -1.45
N ASP A 18 -1.85 -10.94 -2.75
CA ASP A 18 -0.65 -10.58 -3.51
C ASP A 18 -0.91 -9.23 -4.14
N VAL A 19 -0.25 -8.20 -3.64
CA VAL A 19 -0.44 -6.83 -4.09
C VAL A 19 0.76 -6.42 -4.93
N SER A 20 0.61 -6.47 -6.25
CA SER A 20 1.66 -6.03 -7.17
C SER A 20 1.69 -4.51 -7.21
N PHE A 21 2.88 -3.92 -7.11
CA PHE A 21 3.01 -2.47 -7.10
C PHE A 21 4.33 -2.05 -7.73
N THR A 22 4.41 -0.77 -8.10
CA THR A 22 5.62 -0.14 -8.61
C THR A 22 5.91 1.12 -7.81
N THR A 23 7.19 1.50 -7.78
CA THR A 23 7.63 2.73 -7.14
C THR A 23 8.56 3.48 -8.07
N SER A 24 8.61 4.80 -7.96
CA SER A 24 9.51 5.62 -8.74
C SER A 24 9.91 6.88 -7.97
N GLY A 25 11.07 7.43 -8.30
CA GLY A 25 11.54 8.70 -7.75
C GLY A 25 12.26 8.59 -6.41
N TYR A 26 12.43 7.39 -5.86
CA TYR A 26 13.13 7.20 -4.58
C TYR A 26 13.58 5.75 -4.42
N THR A 27 14.48 5.52 -3.46
CA THR A 27 14.89 4.17 -3.06
C THR A 27 14.16 3.80 -1.78
N PRO A 28 13.37 2.72 -1.76
CA PRO A 28 12.61 2.33 -0.56
C PRO A 28 13.51 2.01 0.62
N SER A 29 13.17 2.54 1.78
CA SER A 29 13.86 2.26 3.03
C SER A 29 12.96 2.61 4.21
N LEU A 30 12.85 1.75 5.21
CA LEU A 30 12.07 2.05 6.41
C LEU A 30 12.65 3.23 7.18
N ALA A 31 13.96 3.48 7.06
CA ALA A 31 14.60 4.64 7.66
C ALA A 31 14.50 5.91 6.82
N GLY A 32 14.00 5.80 5.60
CA GLY A 32 13.79 6.90 4.68
C GLY A 32 12.38 6.87 4.10
N LYS A 33 12.27 7.15 2.80
CA LYS A 33 10.96 7.03 2.13
C LYS A 33 10.59 5.59 1.94
N HIS A 34 9.33 5.29 2.18
CA HIS A 34 8.76 3.95 2.05
C HIS A 34 7.30 4.07 1.65
N VAL A 35 6.61 2.96 1.46
CA VAL A 35 5.18 2.98 1.15
C VAL A 35 4.36 2.57 2.37
N HIS A 36 3.13 3.08 2.43
CA HIS A 36 2.10 2.59 3.34
C HIS A 36 0.99 1.98 2.50
N PHE A 37 0.57 0.77 2.86
CA PHE A 37 -0.63 0.14 2.31
C PHE A 37 -1.75 0.28 3.32
N TYR A 38 -2.94 0.65 2.86
CA TYR A 38 -4.09 0.80 3.74
C TYR A 38 -5.38 0.48 3.00
N PHE A 39 -6.39 0.02 3.74
CA PHE A 39 -7.73 -0.14 3.19
C PHE A 39 -8.42 1.22 3.13
N ASN A 40 -9.30 1.39 2.15
CA ASN A 40 -9.94 2.69 1.91
C ASN A 40 -10.89 3.17 3.02
N THR A 41 -11.11 2.36 4.05
CA THR A 41 -11.84 2.75 5.25
C THR A 41 -10.94 3.35 6.33
N ALA A 42 -9.62 3.31 6.13
CA ALA A 42 -8.65 3.80 7.10
C ALA A 42 -8.12 5.17 6.70
N SER A 43 -7.60 5.90 7.70
CA SER A 43 -6.88 7.15 7.45
C SER A 43 -5.51 6.85 6.85
N THR A 44 -5.05 7.70 5.93
CA THR A 44 -3.70 7.62 5.38
C THR A 44 -2.62 8.02 6.38
N ALA A 45 -2.98 8.84 7.36
CA ALA A 45 -2.03 9.39 8.32
C ALA A 45 -1.76 8.40 9.44
N GLY A 46 -0.72 7.59 9.28
CA GLY A 46 -0.26 6.66 10.30
C GLY A 46 -1.06 5.38 10.44
N GLY A 47 -2.10 5.19 9.62
CA GLY A 47 -2.95 4.00 9.70
C GLY A 47 -2.55 2.88 8.76
N GLY A 48 -1.53 3.06 7.94
CA GLY A 48 -1.13 2.08 6.95
C GLY A 48 -0.06 1.12 7.45
N LEU A 49 0.10 0.02 6.72
CA LEU A 49 1.18 -0.93 6.94
C LEU A 49 2.41 -0.46 6.17
N GLU A 50 3.50 -0.24 6.88
CA GLU A 50 4.76 0.20 6.29
C GLU A 50 5.42 -0.91 5.51
N TYR A 51 5.98 -0.58 4.36
CA TYR A 51 6.69 -1.56 3.56
C TYR A 51 7.79 -0.89 2.73
N ALA A 52 8.96 -1.46 2.74
CA ALA A 52 10.09 -1.01 1.93
C ALA A 52 10.71 -2.14 1.11
N GLY A 53 10.05 -3.28 1.03
CA GLY A 53 10.50 -4.43 0.27
C GLY A 53 10.10 -4.37 -1.19
N THR A 54 10.28 -5.48 -1.86
CA THR A 54 9.94 -5.62 -3.28
C THR A 54 8.48 -6.05 -3.46
N SER A 55 7.95 -5.80 -4.65
CA SER A 55 6.64 -6.33 -5.07
C SER A 55 6.73 -7.85 -5.23
N PRO A 56 5.67 -8.59 -4.86
CA PRO A 56 4.40 -8.12 -4.31
C PRO A 56 4.45 -7.92 -2.79
N PHE A 57 3.53 -7.11 -2.28
CA PHE A 57 3.30 -6.99 -0.85
C PHE A 57 2.29 -8.06 -0.42
N THR A 58 2.64 -8.85 0.59
CA THR A 58 1.82 -9.97 1.05
C THR A 58 1.55 -9.91 2.56
N GLY A 59 1.65 -8.73 3.14
CA GLY A 59 1.53 -8.54 4.59
C GLY A 59 0.13 -8.65 5.15
N VAL A 60 -0.90 -8.67 4.31
CA VAL A 60 -2.30 -8.77 4.74
C VAL A 60 -3.04 -9.76 3.86
N GLY A 61 -4.18 -10.20 4.35
CA GLY A 61 -5.06 -11.11 3.63
C GLY A 61 -6.52 -10.75 3.81
N PRO A 62 -7.43 -11.52 3.21
CA PRO A 62 -8.87 -11.27 3.32
C PRO A 62 -9.38 -11.18 4.76
N ALA A 63 -8.77 -11.91 5.69
CA ALA A 63 -9.16 -11.86 7.10
C ALA A 63 -8.88 -10.51 7.76
N ASP A 64 -7.97 -9.72 7.18
CA ASP A 64 -7.61 -8.40 7.70
C ASP A 64 -8.47 -7.28 7.11
N ARG A 65 -9.30 -7.61 6.12
CA ARG A 65 -10.13 -6.64 5.41
C ARG A 65 -11.23 -6.11 6.33
N PRO A 66 -11.25 -4.80 6.62
CA PRO A 66 -12.32 -4.23 7.44
C PRO A 66 -13.67 -4.32 6.74
N GLN A 67 -14.73 -4.40 7.52
CA GLN A 67 -16.09 -4.35 6.98
C GLN A 67 -16.29 -3.03 6.25
N GLY A 68 -16.81 -3.09 5.03
CA GLY A 68 -17.03 -1.91 4.20
C GLY A 68 -15.85 -1.49 3.34
N ALA A 69 -14.68 -2.08 3.54
CA ALA A 69 -13.52 -1.80 2.68
C ALA A 69 -13.71 -2.42 1.31
N GLN A 70 -13.59 -1.62 0.25
CA GLN A 70 -13.75 -2.06 -1.13
C GLN A 70 -12.46 -1.92 -1.93
N GLN A 71 -11.50 -1.15 -1.43
CA GLN A 71 -10.25 -0.87 -2.11
C GLN A 71 -9.08 -0.95 -1.15
N MET A 72 -7.91 -1.26 -1.71
CA MET A 72 -6.63 -1.05 -1.03
C MET A 72 -5.88 0.05 -1.74
N CYS A 73 -5.22 0.88 -0.95
CA CYS A 73 -4.48 2.04 -1.43
C CYS A 73 -3.01 1.91 -1.05
N ILE A 74 -2.17 2.58 -1.82
CA ILE A 74 -0.75 2.75 -1.54
C ILE A 74 -0.43 4.24 -1.54
N VAL A 75 0.50 4.65 -0.72
CA VAL A 75 0.99 6.03 -0.69
C VAL A 75 2.46 6.01 -0.28
N VAL A 76 3.24 6.98 -0.81
CA VAL A 76 4.63 7.15 -0.37
C VAL A 76 4.63 7.99 0.90
N ALA A 77 5.42 7.54 1.87
CA ALA A 77 5.59 8.23 3.14
C ALA A 77 7.06 8.58 3.36
N ASN A 78 7.28 9.68 4.07
CA ASN A 78 8.60 10.10 4.51
C ASN A 78 9.06 9.28 5.72
N ALA A 79 10.31 9.47 6.12
CA ALA A 79 10.88 8.76 7.26
C ALA A 79 10.10 8.96 8.57
N ASP A 80 9.44 10.10 8.72
CA ASP A 80 8.61 10.42 9.88
C ASP A 80 7.16 9.93 9.74
N HIS A 81 6.87 9.12 8.72
CA HIS A 81 5.56 8.58 8.39
C HIS A 81 4.54 9.59 7.88
N SER A 82 4.95 10.83 7.61
CA SER A 82 4.07 11.78 6.92
C SER A 82 3.89 11.33 5.47
N VAL A 83 2.65 11.33 4.99
CA VAL A 83 2.35 10.88 3.64
C VAL A 83 2.56 11.99 2.63
N ILE A 84 2.97 11.62 1.42
CA ILE A 84 3.13 12.55 0.31
C ILE A 84 1.84 12.54 -0.50
N ALA A 85 1.11 13.63 -0.48
CA ALA A 85 -0.18 13.73 -1.16
C ALA A 85 -0.02 13.50 -2.67
N GLY A 86 -0.92 12.71 -3.24
CA GLY A 86 -0.92 12.45 -4.68
C GLY A 86 0.14 11.44 -5.13
N SER A 87 0.86 10.81 -4.21
CA SER A 87 1.95 9.89 -4.56
C SER A 87 1.51 8.44 -4.77
N GLY A 88 0.23 8.13 -4.60
CA GLY A 88 -0.25 6.75 -4.68
C GLY A 88 -1.56 6.60 -5.41
N ASN A 89 -2.15 5.42 -5.31
CA ASN A 89 -3.45 5.12 -5.90
C ASN A 89 -4.21 4.10 -5.06
N CYS A 90 -5.45 3.88 -5.45
CA CYS A 90 -6.30 2.84 -4.87
C CYS A 90 -6.81 1.93 -5.98
N VAL A 91 -6.92 0.63 -5.69
CA VAL A 91 -7.53 -0.34 -6.61
C VAL A 91 -8.55 -1.20 -5.86
N ASN A 92 -9.50 -1.73 -6.61
CA ASN A 92 -10.54 -2.57 -6.02
C ASN A 92 -9.96 -3.86 -5.48
N LEU A 93 -10.44 -4.26 -4.30
CA LEU A 93 -10.10 -5.55 -3.73
C LEU A 93 -10.82 -6.66 -4.50
N PRO A 94 -10.19 -7.83 -4.66
CA PRO A 94 -10.87 -8.95 -5.30
C PRO A 94 -12.06 -9.42 -4.46
N VAL A 95 -13.03 -10.01 -5.14
CA VAL A 95 -14.16 -10.67 -4.49
C VAL A 95 -13.63 -11.91 -3.76
N TYR A 96 -14.12 -12.09 -2.56
CA TYR A 96 -13.63 -13.17 -1.72
C TYR A 96 -14.78 -14.05 -1.27
#